data_92c32effdc9e9f8306e64cafcb93cd20
#
_entry.id   92c32effdc9e9f8306e64cafcb93cd20
#
_cell.length_a   1.000
_cell.length_b   1.000
_cell.length_c   1.000
_cell.angle_alpha   90.00
_cell.angle_beta   90.00
_cell.angle_gamma   90.00
#
_symmetry.space_group_name_H-M   'P 1'
#
loop_
_entity.id
_entity.type
_entity.pdbx_description
1 polymer ?
#
loop_
_entity_poly.entity_id
_entity_poly.type
_entity_poly.pdbx_seq_one_letter_code
_entity_poly.pdbx_strand_id
1 'polypeptide(L)'
;MSDQKTDPPRQLPLDLGHGTAYSRDDLVVSGTNAQAVALVDRWPDWPSPVVVLAGPAGSGKTHLASIWRVRANAVAVDTRRIGDNIANLGARPALIDDVDTGAVDEQGLFHLINAVRGAGSTLLLTARRFPSAWGVALPDLASRLKAAATVEIHEPDDLLLAGVITKLFADRQVEVEPHVVQYLVRRIERSLATAMRVVERLDRTALERKTPITRTLAAETVSAMDEGQGEFEI
;
A
#
# COMPACT_ATOMS: atom_id res chain seq x y z
N MET A 1 -4.45 52.51 26.43
CA MET A 1 -4.82 51.18 26.97
C MET A 1 -5.07 50.29 25.74
N SER A 2 -4.08 49.46 25.42
CA SER A 2 -4.13 48.60 24.22
C SER A 2 -4.70 47.25 24.63
N ASP A 3 -5.88 46.91 24.06
CA ASP A 3 -6.52 45.62 24.20
C ASP A 3 -5.72 44.55 23.42
N GLN A 4 -4.94 43.73 24.13
CA GLN A 4 -4.36 42.53 23.57
C GLN A 4 -5.45 41.47 23.47
N LYS A 5 -5.97 41.26 22.24
CA LYS A 5 -6.74 40.07 21.90
C LYS A 5 -5.83 38.86 22.03
N THR A 6 -5.96 38.12 23.13
CA THR A 6 -5.40 36.79 23.28
C THR A 6 -6.13 35.84 22.36
N ASP A 7 -5.45 35.28 21.36
CA ASP A 7 -5.94 34.16 20.55
C ASP A 7 -6.32 32.98 21.48
N PRO A 8 -7.46 32.34 21.26
CA PRO A 8 -7.83 31.16 22.06
C PRO A 8 -6.81 30.04 21.86
N PRO A 9 -6.54 29.25 22.89
CA PRO A 9 -5.56 28.16 22.81
C PRO A 9 -5.92 27.19 21.69
N ARG A 10 -5.00 26.98 20.75
CA ARG A 10 -5.11 26.03 19.64
C ARG A 10 -5.09 24.63 20.25
N GLN A 11 -6.21 23.94 20.25
CA GLN A 11 -6.30 22.54 20.65
C GLN A 11 -5.62 21.70 19.57
N LEU A 12 -4.45 21.15 19.87
CA LEU A 12 -3.78 20.21 18.97
C LEU A 12 -4.59 18.91 18.94
N PRO A 13 -4.93 18.37 17.77
CA PRO A 13 -5.56 17.06 17.69
C PRO A 13 -4.61 16.02 18.31
N LEU A 14 -5.13 15.20 19.20
CA LEU A 14 -4.41 14.05 19.74
C LEU A 14 -4.29 13.03 18.63
N ASP A 15 -3.10 12.86 18.09
CA ASP A 15 -2.80 11.84 17.07
C ASP A 15 -2.80 10.47 17.75
N LEU A 16 -3.99 9.90 17.90
CA LEU A 16 -4.18 8.51 18.32
C LEU A 16 -3.91 7.61 17.11
N GLY A 17 -2.66 7.57 16.62
CA GLY A 17 -2.26 6.81 15.45
C GLY A 17 -3.19 5.63 15.19
N HIS A 18 -4.14 5.79 14.28
CA HIS A 18 -5.01 4.72 13.82
C HIS A 18 -4.09 3.78 13.04
N GLY A 19 -3.52 2.79 13.74
CA GLY A 19 -2.82 1.70 13.08
C GLY A 19 -3.77 1.17 12.03
N THR A 20 -3.39 1.32 10.76
CA THR A 20 -4.16 0.82 9.62
C THR A 20 -4.49 -0.64 9.93
N ALA A 21 -5.74 -0.92 10.25
CA ALA A 21 -6.19 -2.29 10.48
C ALA A 21 -6.09 -3.01 9.13
N TYR A 22 -5.07 -3.83 8.98
CA TYR A 22 -4.89 -4.70 7.81
C TYR A 22 -5.86 -5.87 7.91
N SER A 23 -7.17 -5.57 7.90
CA SER A 23 -8.21 -6.57 7.89
C SER A 23 -8.62 -6.92 6.46
N ARG A 24 -8.89 -8.19 6.21
CA ARG A 24 -9.42 -8.64 4.92
C ARG A 24 -10.80 -8.04 4.63
N ASP A 25 -11.62 -7.83 5.67
CA ASP A 25 -12.96 -7.28 5.56
C ASP A 25 -12.95 -5.79 5.17
N ASP A 26 -11.82 -5.15 5.42
CA ASP A 26 -11.59 -3.74 5.08
C ASP A 26 -11.12 -3.51 3.64
N LEU A 27 -10.80 -4.59 2.91
CA LEU A 27 -10.27 -4.49 1.57
C LEU A 27 -11.36 -4.23 0.54
N VAL A 28 -11.29 -3.10 -0.15
CA VAL A 28 -12.15 -2.81 -1.31
C VAL A 28 -11.64 -3.58 -2.53
N VAL A 29 -12.54 -4.31 -3.20
CA VAL A 29 -12.22 -5.12 -4.38
C VAL A 29 -12.89 -4.54 -5.62
N SER A 30 -12.13 -4.38 -6.70
CA SER A 30 -12.62 -3.99 -8.03
C SER A 30 -11.98 -4.88 -9.10
N GLY A 31 -12.30 -4.63 -10.37
CA GLY A 31 -11.68 -5.34 -11.49
C GLY A 31 -10.16 -5.22 -11.54
N THR A 32 -9.59 -4.14 -10.98
CA THR A 32 -8.14 -3.86 -11.02
C THR A 32 -7.31 -4.68 -10.05
N ASN A 33 -7.91 -5.21 -8.97
CA ASN A 33 -7.21 -5.98 -7.94
C ASN A 33 -7.81 -7.37 -7.68
N ALA A 34 -8.96 -7.70 -8.26
CA ALA A 34 -9.71 -8.91 -7.96
C ALA A 34 -8.89 -10.21 -8.13
N GLN A 35 -8.07 -10.30 -9.17
CA GLN A 35 -7.24 -11.49 -9.41
C GLN A 35 -6.16 -11.67 -8.33
N ALA A 36 -5.51 -10.58 -7.92
CA ALA A 36 -4.52 -10.61 -6.87
C ALA A 36 -5.15 -10.95 -5.50
N VAL A 37 -6.31 -10.38 -5.22
CA VAL A 37 -7.09 -10.70 -4.00
C VAL A 37 -7.47 -12.19 -3.98
N ALA A 38 -8.02 -12.70 -5.09
CA ALA A 38 -8.39 -14.12 -5.19
C ALA A 38 -7.18 -15.06 -5.02
N LEU A 39 -6.00 -14.70 -5.57
CA LEU A 39 -4.78 -15.48 -5.39
C LEU A 39 -4.33 -15.47 -3.94
N VAL A 40 -4.32 -14.31 -3.30
CA VAL A 40 -3.93 -14.18 -1.88
C VAL A 40 -4.89 -14.93 -0.96
N ASP A 41 -6.19 -14.87 -1.24
CA ASP A 41 -7.22 -15.58 -0.46
C ASP A 41 -7.10 -17.11 -0.56
N ARG A 42 -6.54 -17.64 -1.65
CA ARG A 42 -6.29 -19.09 -1.80
C ARG A 42 -5.18 -19.63 -0.92
N TRP A 43 -4.35 -18.77 -0.30
CA TRP A 43 -3.32 -19.26 0.61
C TRP A 43 -3.94 -20.14 1.72
N PRO A 44 -3.34 -21.32 2.06
CA PRO A 44 -2.02 -21.80 1.66
C PRO A 44 -1.95 -22.55 0.31
N ASP A 45 -3.06 -22.77 -0.39
CA ASP A 45 -3.15 -23.56 -1.62
C ASP A 45 -2.74 -22.77 -2.87
N TRP A 46 -1.57 -22.14 -2.81
CA TRP A 46 -1.01 -21.40 -3.95
C TRP A 46 -0.48 -22.32 -5.04
N PRO A 47 -0.56 -21.92 -6.32
CA PRO A 47 -0.06 -22.71 -7.44
C PRO A 47 1.48 -22.81 -7.47
N SER A 48 2.17 -21.97 -6.72
CA SER A 48 3.63 -21.95 -6.55
C SER A 48 3.97 -21.54 -5.13
N PRO A 49 5.05 -22.06 -4.53
CA PRO A 49 5.52 -21.60 -3.22
C PRO A 49 6.01 -20.14 -3.24
N VAL A 50 6.23 -19.57 -4.43
CA VAL A 50 6.62 -18.16 -4.61
C VAL A 50 5.55 -17.46 -5.42
N VAL A 51 5.00 -16.39 -4.85
CA VAL A 51 4.00 -15.52 -5.47
C VAL A 51 4.55 -14.11 -5.58
N VAL A 52 4.31 -13.45 -6.72
CA VAL A 52 4.70 -12.06 -6.98
C VAL A 52 3.45 -11.23 -7.26
N LEU A 53 3.23 -10.19 -6.49
CA LEU A 53 2.28 -9.12 -6.79
C LEU A 53 3.01 -8.00 -7.51
N ALA A 54 2.79 -7.86 -8.81
CA ALA A 54 3.39 -6.82 -9.62
C ALA A 54 2.39 -5.70 -9.90
N GLY A 55 2.87 -4.46 -10.04
CA GLY A 55 2.00 -3.33 -10.42
C GLY A 55 2.57 -1.98 -10.02
N PRO A 56 1.99 -0.87 -10.51
CA PRO A 56 2.51 0.48 -10.28
C PRO A 56 2.50 0.89 -8.81
N ALA A 57 3.23 1.95 -8.48
CA ALA A 57 3.19 2.56 -7.16
C ALA A 57 1.75 2.98 -6.81
N GLY A 58 1.35 2.83 -5.54
CA GLY A 58 0.01 3.22 -5.11
C GLY A 58 -1.15 2.30 -5.55
N SER A 59 -0.88 1.15 -6.21
CA SER A 59 -1.92 0.18 -6.61
C SER A 59 -2.47 -0.69 -5.47
N GLY A 60 -1.87 -0.63 -4.27
CA GLY A 60 -2.35 -1.38 -3.10
C GLY A 60 -1.61 -2.69 -2.82
N LYS A 61 -0.48 -2.99 -3.50
CA LYS A 61 0.33 -4.20 -3.28
C LYS A 61 0.72 -4.41 -1.82
N THR A 62 1.36 -3.39 -1.23
CA THR A 62 1.81 -3.41 0.18
C THR A 62 0.64 -3.64 1.14
N HIS A 63 -0.52 -3.05 0.86
CA HIS A 63 -1.71 -3.26 1.69
C HIS A 63 -2.18 -4.71 1.63
N LEU A 64 -2.36 -5.27 0.43
CA LEU A 64 -2.76 -6.67 0.23
C LEU A 64 -1.72 -7.64 0.82
N ALA A 65 -0.42 -7.37 0.62
CA ALA A 65 0.67 -8.16 1.19
C ALA A 65 0.68 -8.11 2.72
N SER A 66 0.35 -6.97 3.33
CA SER A 66 0.26 -6.81 4.79
C SER A 66 -0.92 -7.60 5.38
N ILE A 67 -2.08 -7.62 4.72
CA ILE A 67 -3.21 -8.47 5.09
C ILE A 67 -2.78 -9.94 5.09
N TRP A 68 -2.13 -10.39 4.00
CA TRP A 68 -1.62 -11.76 3.94
C TRP A 68 -0.58 -12.05 5.02
N ARG A 69 0.35 -11.14 5.26
CA ARG A 69 1.39 -11.29 6.29
C ARG A 69 0.80 -11.56 7.66
N VAL A 70 -0.24 -10.82 8.05
CA VAL A 70 -0.92 -11.02 9.34
C VAL A 70 -1.61 -12.38 9.37
N ARG A 71 -2.36 -12.74 8.33
CA ARG A 71 -3.07 -14.02 8.22
C ARG A 71 -2.12 -15.22 8.25
N ALA A 72 -0.99 -15.11 7.54
CA ALA A 72 0.00 -16.19 7.41
C ALA A 72 1.02 -16.23 8.55
N ASN A 73 1.00 -15.27 9.46
CA ASN A 73 2.06 -15.04 10.45
C ASN A 73 3.45 -15.00 9.78
N ALA A 74 3.52 -14.34 8.62
CA ALA A 74 4.72 -14.31 7.80
C ALA A 74 5.77 -13.34 8.35
N VAL A 75 7.04 -13.70 8.15
CA VAL A 75 8.20 -12.86 8.50
C VAL A 75 8.39 -11.80 7.41
N ALA A 76 8.43 -10.54 7.80
CA ALA A 76 8.89 -9.49 6.89
C ALA A 76 10.41 -9.56 6.78
N VAL A 77 10.91 -9.64 5.55
CA VAL A 77 12.33 -9.72 5.22
C VAL A 77 12.77 -8.41 4.59
N ASP A 78 13.80 -7.79 5.15
CA ASP A 78 14.38 -6.57 4.59
C ASP A 78 15.16 -6.89 3.30
N THR A 79 14.86 -6.16 2.23
CA THR A 79 15.54 -6.29 0.91
C THR A 79 17.04 -6.10 0.97
N ARG A 80 17.56 -5.36 1.96
CA ARG A 80 18.99 -5.07 2.15
C ARG A 80 19.72 -6.15 2.93
N ARG A 81 19.00 -7.07 3.60
CA ARG A 81 19.53 -8.07 4.53
C ARG A 81 18.84 -9.41 4.39
N ILE A 82 18.57 -9.83 3.15
CA ILE A 82 17.84 -11.07 2.90
C ILE A 82 18.55 -12.26 3.55
N GLY A 83 19.88 -12.33 3.40
CA GLY A 83 20.69 -13.43 3.94
C GLY A 83 20.58 -13.59 5.46
N ASP A 84 20.57 -12.49 6.21
CA ASP A 84 20.54 -12.49 7.68
C ASP A 84 19.24 -13.08 8.24
N ASN A 85 18.15 -13.00 7.47
CA ASN A 85 16.83 -13.45 7.89
C ASN A 85 16.60 -14.95 7.67
N ILE A 86 17.36 -15.58 6.77
CA ILE A 86 17.14 -16.99 6.37
C ILE A 86 17.31 -17.94 7.55
N ALA A 87 18.32 -17.76 8.37
CA ALA A 87 18.60 -18.62 9.51
C ALA A 87 17.46 -18.62 10.55
N ASN A 88 16.75 -17.50 10.67
CA ASN A 88 15.67 -17.30 11.64
C ASN A 88 14.27 -17.57 11.07
N LEU A 89 14.17 -17.87 9.78
CA LEU A 89 12.89 -18.06 9.11
C LEU A 89 12.18 -19.35 9.58
N GLY A 90 12.93 -20.44 9.73
CA GLY A 90 12.35 -21.76 9.99
C GLY A 90 11.39 -22.16 8.87
N ALA A 91 10.23 -22.71 9.24
CA ALA A 91 9.17 -23.06 8.29
C ALA A 91 8.10 -21.96 8.13
N ARG A 92 8.35 -20.75 8.64
CA ARG A 92 7.37 -19.65 8.52
C ARG A 92 7.36 -19.07 7.11
N PRO A 93 6.18 -18.64 6.62
CA PRO A 93 6.09 -17.86 5.40
C PRO A 93 6.90 -16.55 5.48
N ALA A 94 7.33 -16.04 4.33
CA ALA A 94 8.11 -14.81 4.23
C ALA A 94 7.46 -13.80 3.29
N LEU A 95 7.65 -12.51 3.59
CA LEU A 95 7.25 -11.39 2.75
C LEU A 95 8.46 -10.51 2.46
N ILE A 96 8.69 -10.19 1.19
CA ILE A 96 9.52 -9.06 0.78
C ILE A 96 8.64 -8.04 0.07
N ASP A 97 8.60 -6.82 0.58
CA ASP A 97 7.88 -5.72 -0.04
C ASP A 97 8.81 -4.88 -0.91
N ASP A 98 8.34 -4.47 -2.09
CA ASP A 98 9.07 -3.64 -3.07
C ASP A 98 10.46 -4.20 -3.45
N VAL A 99 10.55 -5.49 -3.77
CA VAL A 99 11.82 -6.22 -4.03
C VAL A 99 12.63 -5.65 -5.19
N ASP A 100 12.02 -4.97 -6.15
CA ASP A 100 12.67 -4.37 -7.32
C ASP A 100 12.97 -2.87 -7.14
N THR A 101 12.85 -2.34 -5.92
CA THR A 101 13.24 -0.97 -5.60
C THR A 101 14.74 -0.91 -5.27
N GLY A 102 15.54 -0.48 -6.22
CA GLY A 102 17.00 -0.50 -6.16
C GLY A 102 17.63 -1.74 -6.79
N ALA A 103 18.87 -2.08 -6.39
CA ALA A 103 19.54 -3.28 -6.85
C ALA A 103 18.98 -4.50 -6.10
N VAL A 104 18.55 -5.51 -6.85
CA VAL A 104 18.08 -6.78 -6.27
C VAL A 104 19.28 -7.53 -5.67
N ASP A 105 19.20 -7.93 -4.41
CA ASP A 105 20.14 -8.90 -3.82
C ASP A 105 19.85 -10.30 -4.40
N GLU A 106 20.45 -10.59 -5.55
CA GLU A 106 20.17 -11.82 -6.31
C GLU A 106 20.58 -13.08 -5.54
N GLN A 107 21.69 -13.05 -4.83
CA GLN A 107 22.17 -14.20 -4.05
C GLN A 107 21.29 -14.43 -2.83
N GLY A 108 20.98 -13.38 -2.08
CA GLY A 108 20.08 -13.47 -0.93
C GLY A 108 18.71 -13.97 -1.32
N LEU A 109 18.12 -13.43 -2.40
CA LEU A 109 16.81 -13.85 -2.90
C LEU A 109 16.81 -15.30 -3.40
N PHE A 110 17.88 -15.73 -4.09
CA PHE A 110 18.03 -17.11 -4.51
C PHE A 110 18.08 -18.07 -3.30
N HIS A 111 18.86 -17.76 -2.27
CA HIS A 111 18.94 -18.56 -1.07
C HIS A 111 17.62 -18.58 -0.28
N LEU A 112 16.93 -17.46 -0.19
CA LEU A 112 15.62 -17.37 0.46
C LEU A 112 14.56 -18.25 -0.25
N ILE A 113 14.48 -18.18 -1.58
CA ILE A 113 13.58 -19.04 -2.37
C ILE A 113 13.88 -20.51 -2.11
N ASN A 114 15.16 -20.90 -2.05
CA ASN A 114 15.56 -22.27 -1.76
C ASN A 114 15.16 -22.70 -0.33
N ALA A 115 15.40 -21.86 0.66
CA ALA A 115 15.04 -22.13 2.05
C ALA A 115 13.53 -22.31 2.21
N VAL A 116 12.72 -21.41 1.64
CA VAL A 116 11.25 -21.47 1.66
C VAL A 116 10.76 -22.77 1.01
N ARG A 117 11.27 -23.13 -0.16
CA ARG A 117 10.89 -24.37 -0.86
C ARG A 117 11.31 -25.62 -0.09
N GLY A 118 12.53 -25.63 0.46
CA GLY A 118 13.03 -26.75 1.25
C GLY A 118 12.25 -26.98 2.54
N ALA A 119 11.73 -25.91 3.14
CA ALA A 119 10.90 -25.96 4.34
C ALA A 119 9.41 -26.25 4.05
N GLY A 120 8.98 -26.41 2.79
CA GLY A 120 7.57 -26.53 2.42
C GLY A 120 6.75 -25.28 2.76
N SER A 121 7.37 -24.10 2.79
CA SER A 121 6.77 -22.82 3.14
C SER A 121 6.46 -21.99 1.89
N THR A 122 6.06 -20.73 2.08
CA THR A 122 5.65 -19.81 0.99
C THR A 122 6.33 -18.45 1.11
N LEU A 123 6.55 -17.81 -0.05
CA LEU A 123 7.15 -16.48 -0.18
C LEU A 123 6.23 -15.59 -1.00
N LEU A 124 5.85 -14.45 -0.44
CA LEU A 124 5.18 -13.37 -1.16
C LEU A 124 6.19 -12.26 -1.45
N LEU A 125 6.25 -11.84 -2.70
CA LEU A 125 7.04 -10.70 -3.16
C LEU A 125 6.08 -9.63 -3.68
N THR A 126 6.32 -8.36 -3.38
CA THR A 126 5.72 -7.27 -4.13
C THR A 126 6.77 -6.56 -4.97
N ALA A 127 6.38 -6.05 -6.13
CA ALA A 127 7.27 -5.39 -7.06
C ALA A 127 6.51 -4.36 -7.91
N ARG A 128 7.22 -3.38 -8.45
CA ARG A 128 6.65 -2.42 -9.41
C ARG A 128 6.54 -3.01 -10.81
N ARG A 129 7.42 -3.95 -11.16
CA ARG A 129 7.54 -4.57 -12.47
C ARG A 129 7.48 -6.09 -12.35
N PHE A 130 7.16 -6.75 -13.47
CA PHE A 130 7.23 -8.20 -13.55
C PHE A 130 8.69 -8.69 -13.36
N PRO A 131 8.89 -9.90 -12.80
CA PRO A 131 10.23 -10.46 -12.57
C PRO A 131 11.12 -10.48 -13.80
N SER A 132 10.56 -10.62 -15.01
CA SER A 132 11.29 -10.56 -16.27
C SER A 132 11.95 -9.21 -16.56
N ALA A 133 11.50 -8.14 -15.91
CA ALA A 133 12.00 -6.78 -16.06
C ALA A 133 12.95 -6.34 -14.92
N TRP A 134 13.31 -7.23 -13.99
CA TRP A 134 14.20 -6.88 -12.88
C TRP A 134 15.68 -6.85 -13.26
N GLY A 135 16.03 -7.33 -14.45
CA GLY A 135 17.42 -7.34 -14.92
C GLY A 135 18.32 -8.35 -14.18
N VAL A 136 17.72 -9.44 -13.68
CA VAL A 136 18.42 -10.49 -12.93
C VAL A 136 19.50 -11.15 -13.82
N ALA A 137 20.76 -11.12 -13.37
CA ALA A 137 21.89 -11.71 -14.06
C ALA A 137 22.10 -13.18 -13.70
N LEU A 138 21.70 -13.63 -12.49
CA LEU A 138 21.88 -15.00 -12.01
C LEU A 138 20.86 -15.95 -12.70
N PRO A 139 21.30 -16.86 -13.60
CA PRO A 139 20.40 -17.71 -14.40
C PRO A 139 19.47 -18.59 -13.56
N ASP A 140 19.99 -19.11 -12.46
CA ASP A 140 19.23 -19.96 -11.54
C ASP A 140 18.09 -19.20 -10.85
N LEU A 141 18.35 -17.95 -10.44
CA LEU A 141 17.32 -17.08 -9.89
C LEU A 141 16.29 -16.72 -10.95
N ALA A 142 16.71 -16.34 -12.16
CA ALA A 142 15.81 -16.03 -13.26
C ALA A 142 14.87 -17.20 -13.57
N SER A 143 15.38 -18.44 -13.58
CA SER A 143 14.58 -19.64 -13.77
C SER A 143 13.54 -19.83 -12.65
N ARG A 144 13.90 -19.58 -11.39
CA ARG A 144 12.97 -19.69 -10.24
C ARG A 144 11.89 -18.62 -10.26
N LEU A 145 12.26 -17.39 -10.61
CA LEU A 145 11.31 -16.28 -10.74
C LEU A 145 10.33 -16.52 -11.91
N LYS A 146 10.79 -17.13 -13.00
CA LYS A 146 9.91 -17.56 -14.11
C LYS A 146 8.88 -18.61 -13.67
N ALA A 147 9.21 -19.45 -12.70
CA ALA A 147 8.32 -20.48 -12.15
C ALA A 147 7.42 -19.94 -11.01
N ALA A 148 7.59 -18.68 -10.60
CA ALA A 148 6.74 -18.04 -9.61
C ALA A 148 5.36 -17.74 -10.19
N ALA A 149 4.32 -17.81 -9.37
CA ALA A 149 2.99 -17.34 -9.75
C ALA A 149 2.97 -15.80 -9.66
N THR A 150 2.89 -15.13 -10.80
CA THR A 150 2.85 -13.67 -10.85
C THR A 150 1.45 -13.20 -11.22
N VAL A 151 0.92 -12.25 -10.45
CA VAL A 151 -0.34 -11.57 -10.72
C VAL A 151 -0.13 -10.06 -10.73
N GLU A 152 -0.79 -9.39 -11.67
CA GLU A 152 -0.74 -7.94 -11.79
C GLU A 152 -1.86 -7.28 -10.98
N ILE A 153 -1.52 -6.20 -10.28
CA ILE A 153 -2.47 -5.25 -9.73
C ILE A 153 -2.37 -3.99 -10.57
N HIS A 154 -3.46 -3.64 -11.23
CA HIS A 154 -3.51 -2.45 -12.08
C HIS A 154 -3.66 -1.16 -11.27
N GLU A 155 -3.52 -0.03 -11.95
CA GLU A 155 -3.88 1.26 -11.38
C GLU A 155 -5.33 1.25 -10.88
N PRO A 156 -5.62 1.87 -9.72
CA PRO A 156 -6.98 1.93 -9.21
C PRO A 156 -7.94 2.57 -10.21
N ASP A 157 -9.06 1.91 -10.45
CA ASP A 157 -10.17 2.49 -11.20
C ASP A 157 -10.99 3.46 -10.32
N ASP A 158 -11.91 4.18 -10.94
CA ASP A 158 -12.78 5.14 -10.25
C ASP A 158 -13.61 4.46 -9.15
N LEU A 159 -14.01 3.21 -9.37
CA LEU A 159 -14.80 2.44 -8.40
C LEU A 159 -13.98 2.12 -7.15
N LEU A 160 -12.74 1.64 -7.34
CA LEU A 160 -11.82 1.35 -6.24
C LEU A 160 -11.47 2.62 -5.46
N LEU A 161 -11.13 3.70 -6.15
CA LEU A 161 -10.82 4.98 -5.51
C LEU A 161 -12.01 5.51 -4.71
N ALA A 162 -13.21 5.51 -5.29
CA ALA A 162 -14.41 5.97 -4.58
C ALA A 162 -14.69 5.12 -3.34
N GLY A 163 -14.61 3.79 -3.46
CA GLY A 163 -14.81 2.87 -2.35
C GLY A 163 -13.80 3.09 -1.22
N VAL A 164 -12.51 3.22 -1.56
CA VAL A 164 -11.44 3.47 -0.57
C VAL A 164 -11.61 4.83 0.09
N ILE A 165 -11.86 5.90 -0.66
CA ILE A 165 -12.09 7.25 -0.10
C ILE A 165 -13.28 7.24 0.86
N THR A 166 -14.41 6.65 0.44
CA THR A 166 -15.60 6.54 1.29
C THR A 166 -15.31 5.78 2.58
N LYS A 167 -14.60 4.64 2.47
CA LYS A 167 -14.21 3.86 3.64
C LYS A 167 -13.28 4.65 4.56
N LEU A 168 -12.28 5.32 4.03
CA LEU A 168 -11.32 6.11 4.83
C LEU A 168 -12.01 7.22 5.63
N PHE A 169 -13.06 7.85 5.10
CA PHE A 169 -13.87 8.81 5.83
C PHE A 169 -14.75 8.14 6.89
N ALA A 170 -15.37 7.00 6.54
CA ALA A 170 -16.18 6.23 7.47
C ALA A 170 -15.38 5.73 8.68
N ASP A 171 -14.15 5.24 8.48
CA ASP A 171 -13.22 4.81 9.53
C ASP A 171 -12.86 5.95 10.51
N ARG A 172 -12.93 7.21 10.04
CA ARG A 172 -12.73 8.43 10.84
C ARG A 172 -14.02 9.00 11.42
N GLN A 173 -15.15 8.33 11.18
CA GLN A 173 -16.49 8.79 11.58
C GLN A 173 -16.85 10.17 10.97
N VAL A 174 -16.34 10.44 9.79
CA VAL A 174 -16.61 11.68 9.04
C VAL A 174 -17.62 11.40 7.93
N GLU A 175 -18.74 12.09 7.98
CA GLU A 175 -19.75 12.06 6.92
C GLU A 175 -19.32 12.98 5.78
N VAL A 176 -19.30 12.46 4.56
CA VAL A 176 -18.94 13.21 3.36
C VAL A 176 -19.97 12.93 2.26
N GLU A 177 -20.45 14.00 1.65
CA GLU A 177 -21.41 13.92 0.57
C GLU A 177 -20.84 13.19 -0.67
N PRO A 178 -21.61 12.33 -1.36
CA PRO A 178 -21.14 11.57 -2.52
C PRO A 178 -20.50 12.41 -3.63
N HIS A 179 -20.98 13.64 -3.82
CA HIS A 179 -20.44 14.55 -4.83
C HIS A 179 -19.01 15.03 -4.51
N VAL A 180 -18.61 15.06 -3.23
CA VAL A 180 -17.24 15.37 -2.80
C VAL A 180 -16.31 14.20 -3.14
N VAL A 181 -16.74 12.96 -2.86
CA VAL A 181 -15.99 11.75 -3.23
C VAL A 181 -15.79 11.70 -4.75
N GLN A 182 -16.84 11.94 -5.54
CA GLN A 182 -16.75 11.98 -7.01
C GLN A 182 -15.80 13.09 -7.50
N TYR A 183 -15.77 14.23 -6.83
CA TYR A 183 -14.85 15.31 -7.15
C TYR A 183 -13.39 14.86 -6.92
N LEU A 184 -13.10 14.25 -5.77
CA LEU A 184 -11.77 13.74 -5.43
C LEU A 184 -11.29 12.70 -6.45
N VAL A 185 -12.11 11.68 -6.74
CA VAL A 185 -11.79 10.62 -7.72
C VAL A 185 -11.36 11.17 -9.07
N ARG A 186 -11.95 12.29 -9.51
CA ARG A 186 -11.65 12.91 -10.82
C ARG A 186 -10.43 13.82 -10.81
N ARG A 187 -9.93 14.19 -9.63
CA ARG A 187 -8.89 15.23 -9.48
C ARG A 187 -7.57 14.70 -8.95
N ILE A 188 -7.60 13.65 -8.16
CA ILE A 188 -6.38 13.06 -7.61
C ILE A 188 -5.76 12.07 -8.60
N GLU A 189 -4.46 11.87 -8.45
CA GLU A 189 -3.73 10.80 -9.12
C GLU A 189 -4.38 9.44 -8.83
N ARG A 190 -4.34 8.51 -9.81
CA ARG A 190 -4.85 7.14 -9.66
C ARG A 190 -3.96 6.30 -8.74
N SER A 191 -3.93 6.66 -7.48
CA SER A 191 -3.09 6.08 -6.46
C SER A 191 -3.84 5.99 -5.13
N LEU A 192 -3.88 4.80 -4.53
CA LEU A 192 -4.46 4.63 -3.19
C LEU A 192 -3.66 5.38 -2.13
N ALA A 193 -2.34 5.50 -2.30
CA ALA A 193 -1.50 6.29 -1.41
C ALA A 193 -1.87 7.78 -1.47
N THR A 194 -2.16 8.31 -2.66
CA THR A 194 -2.62 9.70 -2.83
C THR A 194 -4.01 9.88 -2.23
N ALA A 195 -4.94 8.94 -2.42
CA ALA A 195 -6.25 8.96 -1.80
C ALA A 195 -6.16 9.02 -0.26
N MET A 196 -5.30 8.20 0.35
CA MET A 196 -5.05 8.22 1.80
C MET A 196 -4.54 9.59 2.28
N ARG A 197 -3.53 10.14 1.62
CA ARG A 197 -2.96 11.47 1.97
C ARG A 197 -3.98 12.59 1.86
N VAL A 198 -4.80 12.58 0.81
CA VAL A 198 -5.85 13.59 0.60
C VAL A 198 -6.90 13.52 1.70
N VAL A 199 -7.40 12.32 2.01
CA VAL A 199 -8.39 12.13 3.09
C VAL A 199 -7.83 12.57 4.43
N GLU A 200 -6.60 12.17 4.77
CA GLU A 200 -5.93 12.57 6.01
C GLU A 200 -5.80 14.10 6.12
N ARG A 201 -5.40 14.75 5.02
CA ARG A 201 -5.24 16.21 5.01
C ARG A 201 -6.59 16.92 5.11
N LEU A 202 -7.63 16.41 4.45
CA LEU A 202 -8.99 16.95 4.53
C LEU A 202 -9.54 16.84 5.95
N ASP A 203 -9.41 15.68 6.57
CA ASP A 203 -9.87 15.45 7.94
C ASP A 203 -9.18 16.41 8.92
N ARG A 204 -7.85 16.51 8.86
CA ARG A 204 -7.08 17.45 9.69
C ARG A 204 -7.53 18.90 9.48
N THR A 205 -7.68 19.34 8.23
CA THR A 205 -8.08 20.71 7.93
C THR A 205 -9.51 21.01 8.39
N ALA A 206 -10.42 20.06 8.22
CA ALA A 206 -11.80 20.19 8.68
C ALA A 206 -11.87 20.31 10.22
N LEU A 207 -11.08 19.51 10.95
CA LEU A 207 -10.97 19.59 12.41
C LEU A 207 -10.39 20.94 12.87
N GLU A 208 -9.30 21.41 12.24
CA GLU A 208 -8.67 22.69 12.55
C GLU A 208 -9.61 23.88 12.33
N ARG A 209 -10.36 23.88 11.21
CA ARG A 209 -11.28 24.95 10.84
C ARG A 209 -12.67 24.78 11.50
N LYS A 210 -12.94 23.64 12.14
CA LYS A 210 -14.26 23.26 12.67
C LYS A 210 -15.38 23.40 11.64
N THR A 211 -15.11 22.91 10.43
CA THR A 211 -16.04 22.99 9.28
C THR A 211 -16.25 21.61 8.67
N PRO A 212 -17.43 21.34 8.09
CA PRO A 212 -17.66 20.10 7.37
C PRO A 212 -16.76 19.99 6.13
N ILE A 213 -16.53 18.76 5.66
CA ILE A 213 -15.80 18.52 4.42
C ILE A 213 -16.71 18.79 3.25
N THR A 214 -16.48 19.92 2.58
CA THR A 214 -17.21 20.37 1.41
C THR A 214 -16.37 20.24 0.14
N ARG A 215 -17.03 20.36 -1.03
CA ARG A 215 -16.31 20.39 -2.31
C ARG A 215 -15.32 21.55 -2.40
N THR A 216 -15.62 22.69 -1.80
CA THR A 216 -14.69 23.84 -1.76
C THR A 216 -13.44 23.49 -0.98
N LEU A 217 -13.59 22.92 0.23
CA LEU A 217 -12.45 22.48 1.03
C LEU A 217 -11.63 21.40 0.31
N ALA A 218 -12.31 20.47 -0.38
CA ALA A 218 -11.64 19.45 -1.19
C ALA A 218 -10.81 20.08 -2.33
N ALA A 219 -11.35 21.09 -3.01
CA ALA A 219 -10.63 21.79 -4.08
C ALA A 219 -9.40 22.54 -3.55
N GLU A 220 -9.52 23.28 -2.45
CA GLU A 220 -8.41 23.96 -1.80
C GLU A 220 -7.30 22.98 -1.39
N THR A 221 -7.70 21.85 -0.80
CA THR A 221 -6.75 20.85 -0.31
C THR A 221 -5.98 20.18 -1.45
N VAL A 222 -6.67 19.78 -2.53
CA VAL A 222 -6.04 19.16 -3.70
C VAL A 222 -5.08 20.16 -4.35
N SER A 223 -5.49 21.43 -4.61
CA SER A 223 -4.63 22.44 -5.20
C SER A 223 -3.37 22.69 -4.37
N ALA A 224 -3.51 22.79 -3.04
CA ALA A 224 -2.36 22.98 -2.14
C ALA A 224 -1.41 21.76 -2.08
N MET A 225 -1.89 20.54 -2.42
CA MET A 225 -1.04 19.35 -2.53
C MET A 225 -0.28 19.33 -3.85
N ASP A 226 -0.91 19.75 -4.94
CA ASP A 226 -0.29 19.83 -6.27
C ASP A 226 0.82 20.89 -6.29
N GLU A 227 0.60 22.05 -5.67
CA GLU A 227 1.62 23.12 -5.54
C GLU A 227 2.82 22.66 -4.71
N GLY A 228 2.59 21.93 -3.61
CA GLY A 228 3.68 21.43 -2.76
C GLY A 228 4.48 20.27 -3.38
N GLN A 229 3.98 19.58 -4.40
CA GLN A 229 4.73 18.58 -5.16
C GLN A 229 5.64 19.22 -6.21
N GLY A 230 5.28 20.37 -6.76
CA GLY A 230 6.11 21.09 -7.75
C GLY A 230 7.38 21.72 -7.19
N GLU A 231 7.49 21.90 -5.86
CA GLU A 231 8.69 22.48 -5.24
C GLU A 231 9.83 21.48 -4.97
N PHE A 232 9.60 20.17 -5.13
CA PHE A 232 10.60 19.11 -4.89
C PHE A 232 11.18 18.47 -6.17
N GLU A 233 10.76 18.91 -7.35
CA GLU A 233 11.25 18.40 -8.65
C GLU A 233 12.24 19.38 -9.36
N ILE A 234 12.97 20.21 -8.62
CA ILE A 234 14.04 21.06 -9.20
C ILE A 234 15.40 20.64 -8.66
#